data_58d1b66a2bf6c6a42f15215c10027251
#
_entry.id   58d1b66a2bf6c6a42f15215c10027251
#
_cell.length_a   1.000
_cell.length_b   1.000
_cell.length_c   1.000
_cell.angle_alpha   90.00
_cell.angle_beta   90.00
_cell.angle_gamma   90.00
#
_symmetry.space_group_name_H-M   'P 1'
#
loop_
_entity.id
_entity.type
_entity.pdbx_description
1 polymer ?
#
loop_
_entity_poly.entity_id
_entity_poly.type
_entity_poly.pdbx_seq_one_letter_code
_entity_poly.pdbx_strand_id
1 'polypeptide(L)'
;EIKKFDANLKLITTEKDKLFFKNYEFIVGNDQTIWGFRKKRSGLNEGLVDAIENINPATGAVKSYKINAAIAKLITEPKMEDSKGYIWFVGFGGNMYVLNPETAEGKIVSINTDLINPMLKGAQITALYEDADGTIWAGTETGLAKVNFEFNAPAKTQVRWYNTNPDDIKALSYSHVSSMMDDAADKNILWVATKGGGLNRLDKRSNTFLHITTKEGLCNNVVYGILSDAEGNIWGSTNNGIFCLLKNANKVSSGWQFRHFTKAAGLQEDEFNTNAYTKLKNGYLAFGGVNGLNIFDPAVVLQKGFIPNVFITKILLGNKEILPDDESGVMQQSIEFVQGITLNYKQDIVTLEFSSLDFTAPGQNKYRYKLEGVDDGWVESGNRRTATYVHLPSGNYTFKVQGSNSKGEWSSKIVELDVVILPPWWQTWWAYTLYILIVAIGIGSYFKFRLNKAKLQAQLNFEQQEAIRIKELDAVKTQLYTNITHEFRTPLTVILGMANQVKNEPDKFLDKGVDMILRNGENLLKLVNEMLDLSKLESGKMILNLRNGDFIAYLRYIVESFQSLASAQQKQFHFLANADVLQVEFDAEKTRQIITNLFSNLY
;
A
#
# COMPACT_ATOMS: atom_id res chain seq x y z
N GLU A 1 -18.25 18.07 -38.28
CA GLU A 1 -17.50 17.75 -39.51
C GLU A 1 -17.12 16.25 -39.45
N ILE A 2 -17.65 15.41 -40.37
CA ILE A 2 -17.22 14.01 -40.47
C ILE A 2 -16.00 13.97 -41.38
N LYS A 3 -14.89 13.50 -40.83
CA LYS A 3 -13.65 13.27 -41.58
C LYS A 3 -13.63 11.80 -42.01
N LYS A 4 -13.53 11.55 -43.30
CA LYS A 4 -13.37 10.22 -43.87
C LYS A 4 -11.88 9.94 -44.10
N PHE A 5 -11.43 8.82 -43.64
CA PHE A 5 -10.04 8.36 -43.83
C PHE A 5 -10.03 7.06 -44.68
N ASP A 6 -8.95 6.85 -45.43
CA ASP A 6 -8.69 5.60 -46.12
C ASP A 6 -8.16 4.52 -45.16
N ALA A 7 -7.89 3.32 -45.68
CA ALA A 7 -7.36 2.20 -44.90
C ALA A 7 -5.97 2.49 -44.30
N ASN A 8 -5.23 3.48 -44.80
CA ASN A 8 -3.94 3.94 -44.31
C ASN A 8 -4.06 5.16 -43.38
N LEU A 9 -5.27 5.50 -42.95
CA LEU A 9 -5.60 6.63 -42.06
C LEU A 9 -5.29 8.00 -42.71
N LYS A 10 -5.18 8.06 -44.05
CA LYS A 10 -5.02 9.31 -44.77
C LYS A 10 -6.40 9.96 -44.97
N LEU A 11 -6.49 11.21 -44.62
CA LEU A 11 -7.73 11.99 -44.82
C LEU A 11 -8.10 12.04 -46.30
N ILE A 12 -9.26 11.45 -46.65
CA ILE A 12 -9.76 11.44 -48.05
C ILE A 12 -10.56 12.69 -48.34
N THR A 13 -11.42 13.11 -47.41
CA THR A 13 -12.27 14.28 -47.59
C THR A 13 -12.81 14.82 -46.27
N THR A 14 -13.09 16.12 -46.24
CA THR A 14 -13.94 16.77 -45.25
C THR A 14 -15.22 17.19 -45.98
N GLU A 15 -16.30 16.42 -45.86
CA GLU A 15 -17.59 16.87 -46.41
C GLU A 15 -18.24 17.87 -45.46
N LYS A 16 -18.22 19.16 -45.86
CA LYS A 16 -18.87 20.25 -45.10
C LYS A 16 -20.37 20.34 -45.34
N ASP A 17 -20.85 19.87 -46.48
CA ASP A 17 -22.16 20.32 -47.00
C ASP A 17 -23.25 19.28 -47.15
N LYS A 18 -23.01 18.02 -46.88
CA LYS A 18 -24.01 16.96 -47.06
C LYS A 18 -24.42 16.20 -45.80
N LEU A 19 -24.02 16.70 -44.62
CA LEU A 19 -24.29 15.96 -43.41
C LEU A 19 -25.62 16.34 -42.80
N PHE A 20 -26.53 15.39 -42.88
CA PHE A 20 -27.84 15.40 -42.24
C PHE A 20 -27.74 15.35 -40.70
N PHE A 21 -26.56 15.07 -40.15
CA PHE A 21 -26.32 14.86 -38.72
C PHE A 21 -25.46 15.97 -38.07
N LYS A 22 -25.84 17.21 -38.22
CA LYS A 22 -25.28 18.29 -37.38
C LYS A 22 -25.79 18.07 -35.94
N ASN A 23 -24.93 17.69 -35.01
CA ASN A 23 -25.21 17.46 -33.58
C ASN A 23 -25.96 16.15 -33.25
N TYR A 24 -25.70 15.02 -33.95
CA TYR A 24 -26.38 13.76 -33.69
C TYR A 24 -25.42 12.63 -33.30
N GLU A 25 -25.85 11.82 -32.36
CA GLU A 25 -25.27 10.54 -32.11
C GLU A 25 -25.73 9.55 -33.19
N PHE A 26 -24.82 8.74 -33.69
CA PHE A 26 -25.08 7.74 -34.72
C PHE A 26 -24.25 6.47 -34.40
N ILE A 27 -24.71 5.36 -34.96
CA ILE A 27 -23.93 4.13 -34.99
C ILE A 27 -23.68 3.71 -36.44
N VAL A 28 -22.65 2.92 -36.65
CA VAL A 28 -22.37 2.26 -37.92
C VAL A 28 -22.87 0.84 -37.81
N GLY A 29 -23.81 0.46 -38.69
CA GLY A 29 -24.36 -0.88 -38.77
C GLY A 29 -23.35 -1.90 -39.32
N ASN A 30 -23.69 -3.17 -39.18
CA ASN A 30 -22.88 -4.29 -39.68
C ASN A 30 -22.67 -4.24 -41.20
N ASP A 31 -23.63 -3.71 -41.92
CA ASP A 31 -23.61 -3.49 -43.37
C ASP A 31 -22.90 -2.17 -43.78
N GLN A 32 -22.26 -1.49 -42.87
CA GLN A 32 -21.60 -0.18 -43.03
C GLN A 32 -22.57 1.00 -43.25
N THR A 33 -23.86 0.83 -43.10
CA THR A 33 -24.79 1.93 -43.10
C THR A 33 -24.72 2.72 -41.80
N ILE A 34 -25.15 3.96 -41.85
CA ILE A 34 -25.13 4.87 -40.67
C ILE A 34 -26.58 5.01 -40.17
N TRP A 35 -26.80 4.65 -38.94
CA TRP A 35 -28.07 4.82 -38.26
C TRP A 35 -28.06 6.02 -37.34
N GLY A 36 -29.06 6.91 -37.49
CA GLY A 36 -29.19 8.12 -36.71
C GLY A 36 -30.62 8.66 -36.70
N PHE A 37 -30.77 9.86 -36.18
CA PHE A 37 -32.08 10.51 -36.09
C PHE A 37 -32.21 11.69 -37.04
N ARG A 38 -33.38 11.82 -37.62
CA ARG A 38 -33.81 13.08 -38.18
C ARG A 38 -34.63 13.85 -37.14
N LYS A 39 -34.24 15.12 -36.83
CA LYS A 39 -34.97 16.00 -35.94
C LYS A 39 -35.73 17.05 -36.72
N LYS A 40 -36.90 17.44 -36.22
CA LYS A 40 -37.68 18.53 -36.81
C LYS A 40 -36.90 19.84 -36.77
N ARG A 41 -36.89 20.56 -37.92
CA ARG A 41 -36.10 21.79 -38.09
C ARG A 41 -36.85 23.08 -37.73
N SER A 42 -38.19 23.04 -37.57
CA SER A 42 -39.01 24.20 -37.23
C SER A 42 -40.37 23.84 -36.68
N GLY A 43 -40.98 24.71 -35.90
CA GLY A 43 -42.31 24.61 -35.33
C GLY A 43 -42.35 24.28 -33.85
N LEU A 44 -43.56 24.08 -33.28
CA LEU A 44 -43.82 23.80 -31.84
C LEU A 44 -43.07 22.58 -31.26
N ASN A 45 -42.49 21.74 -32.14
CA ASN A 45 -41.75 20.53 -31.75
C ASN A 45 -40.31 20.53 -32.33
N GLU A 46 -39.71 21.73 -32.48
CA GLU A 46 -38.32 21.85 -32.94
C GLU A 46 -37.36 21.06 -32.05
N GLY A 47 -36.46 20.31 -32.69
CA GLY A 47 -35.50 19.45 -32.00
C GLY A 47 -36.00 18.04 -31.60
N LEU A 48 -37.30 17.75 -31.67
CA LEU A 48 -37.80 16.38 -31.47
C LEU A 48 -37.47 15.50 -32.67
N VAL A 49 -37.16 14.23 -32.38
CA VAL A 49 -36.95 13.19 -33.40
C VAL A 49 -38.26 12.94 -34.16
N ASP A 50 -38.24 12.95 -35.48
CA ASP A 50 -39.43 12.66 -36.31
C ASP A 50 -39.27 11.40 -37.16
N ALA A 51 -38.04 10.94 -37.34
CA ALA A 51 -37.74 9.68 -38.00
C ALA A 51 -36.38 9.13 -37.57
N ILE A 52 -36.26 7.80 -37.66
CA ILE A 52 -34.97 7.11 -37.64
C ILE A 52 -34.51 7.01 -39.10
N GLU A 53 -33.26 7.31 -39.36
CA GLU A 53 -32.67 7.25 -40.70
C GLU A 53 -31.51 6.27 -40.75
N ASN A 54 -31.53 5.48 -41.82
CA ASN A 54 -30.43 4.63 -42.25
C ASN A 54 -29.83 5.21 -43.52
N ILE A 55 -28.56 5.52 -43.51
CA ILE A 55 -27.85 6.17 -44.63
C ILE A 55 -26.78 5.21 -45.13
N ASN A 56 -26.80 4.93 -46.41
CA ASN A 56 -25.69 4.26 -47.07
C ASN A 56 -24.63 5.32 -47.44
N PRO A 57 -23.44 5.31 -46.81
CA PRO A 57 -22.44 6.34 -47.04
C PRO A 57 -21.75 6.21 -48.41
N ALA A 58 -21.85 5.04 -49.09
CA ALA A 58 -21.28 4.83 -50.42
C ALA A 58 -22.16 5.38 -51.54
N THR A 59 -23.49 5.25 -51.39
CA THR A 59 -24.46 5.64 -52.41
C THR A 59 -25.18 6.97 -52.07
N GLY A 60 -25.15 7.38 -50.81
CA GLY A 60 -25.95 8.47 -50.30
C GLY A 60 -27.45 8.15 -50.16
N ALA A 61 -27.84 6.90 -50.34
CA ALA A 61 -29.25 6.49 -50.19
C ALA A 61 -29.70 6.58 -48.75
N VAL A 62 -30.88 7.15 -48.51
CA VAL A 62 -31.48 7.31 -47.19
C VAL A 62 -32.78 6.54 -47.11
N LYS A 63 -32.88 5.63 -46.13
CA LYS A 63 -34.13 4.97 -45.76
C LYS A 63 -34.63 5.55 -44.46
N SER A 64 -35.86 6.07 -44.46
CA SER A 64 -36.46 6.69 -43.27
C SER A 64 -37.56 5.82 -42.69
N TYR A 65 -37.51 5.63 -41.36
CA TYR A 65 -38.49 4.94 -40.55
C TYR A 65 -39.26 5.93 -39.72
N LYS A 66 -40.56 6.11 -40.01
CA LYS A 66 -41.40 7.03 -39.25
C LYS A 66 -41.66 6.49 -37.87
N ILE A 67 -41.54 7.34 -36.87
CA ILE A 67 -41.85 7.04 -35.47
C ILE A 67 -43.00 7.92 -34.98
N ASN A 68 -43.77 7.39 -34.05
CA ASN A 68 -44.83 8.17 -33.42
C ASN A 68 -44.29 9.16 -32.37
N ALA A 69 -45.13 10.09 -31.93
CA ALA A 69 -44.76 11.11 -30.99
C ALA A 69 -44.33 10.59 -29.63
N ALA A 70 -44.85 9.44 -29.21
CA ALA A 70 -44.47 8.80 -27.96
C ALA A 70 -43.03 8.23 -28.01
N ILE A 71 -42.70 7.51 -29.09
CA ILE A 71 -41.35 7.01 -29.35
C ILE A 71 -40.37 8.20 -29.51
N ALA A 72 -40.76 9.24 -30.26
CA ALA A 72 -39.96 10.41 -30.49
C ALA A 72 -39.53 11.13 -29.19
N LYS A 73 -40.37 11.08 -28.16
CA LYS A 73 -40.06 11.62 -26.83
C LYS A 73 -39.27 10.68 -25.96
N LEU A 74 -39.34 9.38 -26.25
CA LEU A 74 -38.71 8.33 -25.44
C LEU A 74 -37.22 8.19 -25.78
N ILE A 75 -36.89 8.14 -27.08
CA ILE A 75 -35.54 7.76 -27.54
C ILE A 75 -34.59 8.97 -27.57
N THR A 76 -33.33 8.73 -27.21
CA THR A 76 -32.28 9.76 -27.18
C THR A 76 -31.15 9.50 -28.18
N GLU A 77 -30.72 8.25 -28.33
CA GLU A 77 -29.57 7.88 -29.16
C GLU A 77 -29.65 6.42 -29.65
N PRO A 78 -29.13 6.10 -30.86
CA PRO A 78 -28.86 4.74 -31.27
C PRO A 78 -27.65 4.21 -30.49
N LYS A 79 -27.67 2.93 -30.10
CA LYS A 79 -26.57 2.34 -29.32
C LYS A 79 -25.89 1.16 -30.01
N MET A 80 -26.66 0.28 -30.65
CA MET A 80 -26.09 -0.94 -31.28
C MET A 80 -27.05 -1.53 -32.31
N GLU A 81 -26.46 -2.28 -33.21
CA GLU A 81 -27.13 -3.30 -34.00
C GLU A 81 -26.82 -4.66 -33.43
N ASP A 82 -27.84 -5.47 -33.14
CA ASP A 82 -27.64 -6.84 -32.61
C ASP A 82 -27.34 -7.86 -33.73
N SER A 83 -27.04 -9.08 -33.36
CA SER A 83 -26.71 -10.18 -34.29
C SER A 83 -27.86 -10.58 -35.21
N LYS A 84 -29.10 -10.19 -34.87
CA LYS A 84 -30.32 -10.40 -35.68
C LYS A 84 -30.60 -9.22 -36.61
N GLY A 85 -29.77 -8.18 -36.59
CA GLY A 85 -29.93 -6.97 -37.38
C GLY A 85 -30.95 -5.98 -36.81
N TYR A 86 -31.38 -6.14 -35.57
CA TYR A 86 -32.26 -5.17 -34.93
C TYR A 86 -31.43 -3.97 -34.41
N ILE A 87 -31.98 -2.79 -34.56
CA ILE A 87 -31.36 -1.57 -34.13
C ILE A 87 -31.91 -1.14 -32.77
N TRP A 88 -31.04 -1.03 -31.80
CA TRP A 88 -31.38 -0.66 -30.44
C TRP A 88 -31.12 0.80 -30.17
N PHE A 89 -32.14 1.49 -29.72
CA PHE A 89 -32.10 2.90 -29.30
C PHE A 89 -32.36 2.95 -27.81
N VAL A 90 -31.61 3.77 -27.11
CA VAL A 90 -31.84 4.02 -25.69
C VAL A 90 -32.60 5.32 -25.51
N GLY A 91 -33.24 5.44 -24.36
CA GLY A 91 -34.05 6.61 -24.03
C GLY A 91 -34.12 6.85 -22.51
N PHE A 92 -34.97 7.80 -22.18
CA PHE A 92 -35.14 8.22 -20.79
C PHE A 92 -35.76 7.12 -19.93
N GLY A 93 -35.35 7.10 -18.65
CA GLY A 93 -35.99 6.24 -17.65
C GLY A 93 -35.72 4.76 -17.81
N GLY A 94 -34.60 4.35 -18.42
CA GLY A 94 -34.28 2.92 -18.64
C GLY A 94 -35.10 2.27 -19.73
N ASN A 95 -35.66 3.06 -20.64
CA ASN A 95 -36.42 2.54 -21.77
C ASN A 95 -35.52 2.38 -23.00
N MET A 96 -35.82 1.39 -23.82
CA MET A 96 -35.18 1.11 -25.09
C MET A 96 -36.24 0.97 -26.16
N TYR A 97 -35.88 1.32 -27.38
CA TYR A 97 -36.69 1.04 -28.56
C TYR A 97 -35.89 0.18 -29.51
N VAL A 98 -36.45 -0.95 -29.90
CA VAL A 98 -35.86 -1.92 -30.80
C VAL A 98 -36.59 -1.88 -32.13
N LEU A 99 -35.88 -1.54 -33.19
CA LEU A 99 -36.40 -1.46 -34.54
C LEU A 99 -35.94 -2.69 -35.36
N ASN A 100 -36.89 -3.37 -35.98
CA ASN A 100 -36.59 -4.32 -37.06
C ASN A 100 -36.55 -3.55 -38.39
N PRO A 101 -35.38 -3.39 -39.04
CA PRO A 101 -35.29 -2.65 -40.29
C PRO A 101 -35.98 -3.29 -41.48
N GLU A 102 -36.19 -4.60 -41.46
CA GLU A 102 -36.83 -5.33 -42.56
C GLU A 102 -38.35 -5.09 -42.58
N THR A 103 -38.98 -5.23 -41.41
CA THR A 103 -40.43 -5.07 -41.28
C THR A 103 -40.86 -3.65 -40.97
N ALA A 104 -39.93 -2.77 -40.66
CA ALA A 104 -40.15 -1.42 -40.13
C ALA A 104 -40.96 -1.38 -38.81
N GLU A 105 -41.07 -2.53 -38.13
CA GLU A 105 -41.71 -2.61 -36.81
C GLU A 105 -40.73 -2.28 -35.69
N GLY A 106 -41.26 -1.66 -34.63
CA GLY A 106 -40.47 -1.37 -33.43
C GLY A 106 -41.18 -1.75 -32.15
N LYS A 107 -40.43 -2.16 -31.16
CA LYS A 107 -40.90 -2.56 -29.83
C LYS A 107 -40.24 -1.73 -28.76
N ILE A 108 -41.00 -1.38 -27.71
CA ILE A 108 -40.48 -0.73 -26.53
C ILE A 108 -40.09 -1.80 -25.49
N VAL A 109 -38.91 -1.68 -24.93
CA VAL A 109 -38.38 -2.55 -23.88
C VAL A 109 -37.99 -1.69 -22.71
N SER A 110 -38.50 -1.98 -21.53
CA SER A 110 -38.11 -1.25 -20.31
C SER A 110 -37.32 -2.17 -19.38
N ILE A 111 -36.17 -1.70 -18.90
CA ILE A 111 -35.42 -2.40 -17.87
C ILE A 111 -35.96 -2.12 -16.46
N ASN A 112 -36.81 -1.11 -16.32
CA ASN A 112 -37.49 -0.77 -15.06
C ASN A 112 -38.78 -1.59 -14.89
N THR A 113 -38.68 -2.91 -14.85
CA THR A 113 -39.84 -3.81 -14.71
C THR A 113 -40.35 -3.90 -13.29
N ASP A 114 -39.55 -3.50 -12.28
CA ASP A 114 -39.92 -3.55 -10.87
C ASP A 114 -40.30 -2.17 -10.34
N LEU A 115 -41.58 -2.00 -10.01
CA LEU A 115 -42.11 -0.88 -9.24
C LEU A 115 -41.58 -0.84 -7.79
N ILE A 116 -40.84 -1.87 -7.38
CA ILE A 116 -40.43 -2.13 -5.98
C ILE A 116 -39.12 -1.41 -5.63
N ASN A 117 -38.24 -1.11 -6.59
CA ASN A 117 -37.01 -0.40 -6.30
C ASN A 117 -37.01 1.04 -6.83
N PRO A 118 -37.30 2.05 -5.98
CA PRO A 118 -37.35 3.44 -6.41
C PRO A 118 -36.01 4.00 -6.92
N MET A 119 -34.87 3.39 -6.54
CA MET A 119 -33.53 3.80 -6.98
C MET A 119 -33.28 3.52 -8.45
N LEU A 120 -34.00 2.59 -9.05
CA LEU A 120 -33.88 2.25 -10.47
C LEU A 120 -34.79 3.09 -11.36
N LYS A 121 -35.72 3.85 -10.76
CA LYS A 121 -36.57 4.77 -11.50
C LYS A 121 -35.73 5.86 -12.15
N GLY A 122 -35.64 5.83 -13.48
CA GLY A 122 -34.94 6.84 -14.26
C GLY A 122 -33.45 6.51 -14.54
N ALA A 123 -33.01 5.30 -14.28
CA ALA A 123 -31.65 4.87 -14.64
C ALA A 123 -31.38 5.13 -16.13
N GLN A 124 -30.44 6.02 -16.42
CA GLN A 124 -30.00 6.27 -17.77
C GLN A 124 -29.14 5.11 -18.25
N ILE A 125 -29.44 4.57 -19.44
CA ILE A 125 -28.63 3.52 -20.07
C ILE A 125 -27.41 4.21 -20.69
N THR A 126 -26.24 3.77 -20.26
CA THR A 126 -24.94 4.31 -20.66
C THR A 126 -24.28 3.47 -21.75
N ALA A 127 -24.51 2.15 -21.73
CA ALA A 127 -23.95 1.21 -22.69
C ALA A 127 -24.91 0.05 -22.97
N LEU A 128 -24.89 -0.47 -24.18
CA LEU A 128 -25.55 -1.73 -24.56
C LEU A 128 -24.51 -2.67 -25.15
N TYR A 129 -24.67 -3.93 -24.86
CA TYR A 129 -23.82 -4.99 -25.40
C TYR A 129 -24.63 -6.29 -25.57
N GLU A 130 -24.49 -6.92 -26.73
CA GLU A 130 -25.01 -8.26 -26.98
C GLU A 130 -23.87 -9.26 -26.74
N ASP A 131 -24.07 -10.21 -25.83
CA ASP A 131 -23.09 -11.27 -25.60
C ASP A 131 -23.16 -12.39 -26.64
N ALA A 132 -22.16 -13.27 -26.61
CA ALA A 132 -22.06 -14.39 -27.56
C ALA A 132 -23.26 -15.35 -27.55
N ASP A 133 -24.09 -15.32 -26.50
CA ASP A 133 -25.32 -16.11 -26.39
C ASP A 133 -26.56 -15.33 -26.85
N GLY A 134 -26.40 -14.10 -27.38
CA GLY A 134 -27.49 -13.25 -27.86
C GLY A 134 -28.24 -12.54 -26.72
N THR A 135 -27.70 -12.52 -25.52
CA THR A 135 -28.29 -11.81 -24.40
C THR A 135 -27.86 -10.34 -24.43
N ILE A 136 -28.83 -9.45 -24.26
CA ILE A 136 -28.56 -8.03 -24.19
C ILE A 136 -28.18 -7.61 -22.74
N TRP A 137 -27.07 -6.93 -22.63
CA TRP A 137 -26.62 -6.32 -21.38
C TRP A 137 -26.74 -4.81 -21.46
N ALA A 138 -27.42 -4.22 -20.49
CA ALA A 138 -27.60 -2.77 -20.40
C ALA A 138 -26.82 -2.25 -19.18
N GLY A 139 -25.75 -1.53 -19.43
CA GLY A 139 -25.04 -0.75 -18.43
C GLY A 139 -25.79 0.56 -18.16
N THR A 140 -25.92 0.91 -16.88
CA THR A 140 -26.60 2.13 -16.46
C THR A 140 -25.76 2.94 -15.47
N GLU A 141 -26.23 4.10 -15.07
CA GLU A 141 -25.63 4.88 -13.97
C GLU A 141 -25.84 4.23 -12.59
N THR A 142 -26.79 3.30 -12.47
CA THR A 142 -27.20 2.70 -11.19
C THR A 142 -26.93 1.21 -11.07
N GLY A 143 -26.41 0.57 -12.11
CA GLY A 143 -26.09 -0.85 -12.12
C GLY A 143 -26.01 -1.46 -13.50
N LEU A 144 -26.00 -2.78 -13.56
CA LEU A 144 -25.96 -3.59 -14.77
C LEU A 144 -27.24 -4.42 -14.86
N ALA A 145 -27.92 -4.37 -16.01
CA ALA A 145 -29.10 -5.18 -16.28
C ALA A 145 -28.81 -6.23 -17.37
N LYS A 146 -29.16 -7.49 -17.10
CA LYS A 146 -29.24 -8.56 -18.09
C LYS A 146 -30.65 -8.61 -18.63
N VAL A 147 -30.80 -8.48 -19.96
CA VAL A 147 -32.10 -8.38 -20.62
C VAL A 147 -32.25 -9.53 -21.61
N ASN A 148 -33.15 -10.46 -21.32
CA ASN A 148 -33.55 -11.53 -22.24
C ASN A 148 -34.79 -11.05 -23.01
N PHE A 149 -34.57 -10.63 -24.25
CA PHE A 149 -35.62 -10.05 -25.10
C PHE A 149 -35.92 -10.90 -26.31
N GLU A 150 -37.20 -11.07 -26.58
CA GLU A 150 -37.70 -11.68 -27.82
C GLU A 150 -38.57 -10.65 -28.56
N PHE A 151 -38.19 -10.31 -29.79
CA PHE A 151 -38.90 -9.28 -30.59
C PHE A 151 -40.39 -9.60 -30.79
N ASN A 152 -40.71 -10.88 -31.05
CA ASN A 152 -42.08 -11.35 -31.29
C ASN A 152 -42.90 -11.57 -30.00
N ALA A 153 -42.24 -11.54 -28.83
CA ALA A 153 -42.89 -11.74 -27.54
C ALA A 153 -42.37 -10.75 -26.48
N PRO A 154 -42.46 -9.42 -26.72
CA PRO A 154 -41.85 -8.40 -25.85
C PRO A 154 -42.38 -8.44 -24.41
N ALA A 155 -43.61 -8.91 -24.20
CA ALA A 155 -44.19 -9.11 -22.87
C ALA A 155 -43.52 -10.22 -22.05
N LYS A 156 -42.71 -11.09 -22.66
CA LYS A 156 -41.91 -12.13 -21.98
C LYS A 156 -40.51 -11.68 -21.65
N THR A 157 -40.18 -10.42 -21.87
CA THR A 157 -38.88 -9.88 -21.53
C THR A 157 -38.57 -10.09 -20.04
N GLN A 158 -37.42 -10.68 -19.76
CA GLN A 158 -36.94 -10.88 -18.41
C GLN A 158 -35.74 -9.99 -18.17
N VAL A 159 -35.75 -9.26 -17.06
CA VAL A 159 -34.65 -8.37 -16.66
C VAL A 159 -34.11 -8.83 -15.31
N ARG A 160 -32.80 -9.03 -15.24
CA ARG A 160 -32.08 -9.31 -14.01
C ARG A 160 -31.08 -8.20 -13.74
N TRP A 161 -31.14 -7.64 -12.52
CA TRP A 161 -30.24 -6.58 -12.10
C TRP A 161 -29.05 -7.11 -11.31
N TYR A 162 -27.92 -6.44 -11.49
CA TYR A 162 -26.70 -6.59 -10.73
C TYR A 162 -26.33 -5.19 -10.19
N ASN A 163 -26.48 -5.02 -8.91
CA ASN A 163 -26.24 -3.75 -8.21
C ASN A 163 -25.00 -3.85 -7.34
N THR A 164 -24.53 -2.71 -6.89
CA THR A 164 -23.50 -2.64 -5.85
C THR A 164 -24.08 -3.07 -4.51
N ASN A 165 -23.29 -3.83 -3.76
CA ASN A 165 -23.61 -4.17 -2.37
C ASN A 165 -22.32 -4.01 -1.53
N PRO A 166 -22.26 -3.05 -0.61
CA PRO A 166 -21.08 -2.83 0.24
C PRO A 166 -20.70 -4.05 1.09
N ASP A 167 -21.69 -4.88 1.44
CA ASP A 167 -21.52 -6.06 2.29
C ASP A 167 -21.15 -7.32 1.49
N ASP A 168 -21.21 -7.26 0.16
CA ASP A 168 -20.88 -8.37 -0.73
C ASP A 168 -19.77 -7.99 -1.71
N ILE A 169 -18.57 -8.43 -1.40
CA ILE A 169 -17.38 -8.21 -2.26
C ILE A 169 -17.47 -8.89 -3.65
N LYS A 170 -18.47 -9.74 -3.86
CA LYS A 170 -18.75 -10.40 -5.14
C LYS A 170 -19.86 -9.70 -5.93
N ALA A 171 -20.43 -8.63 -5.42
CA ALA A 171 -21.36 -7.78 -6.14
C ALA A 171 -20.62 -6.87 -7.13
N LEU A 172 -21.33 -6.08 -7.93
CA LEU A 172 -20.74 -5.08 -8.82
C LEU A 172 -19.96 -4.03 -8.01
N SER A 173 -18.73 -3.66 -8.41
CA SER A 173 -17.86 -2.75 -7.64
C SER A 173 -18.36 -1.31 -7.59
N TYR A 174 -19.03 -0.85 -8.65
CA TYR A 174 -19.49 0.52 -8.77
C TYR A 174 -20.71 0.59 -9.71
N SER A 175 -21.66 1.45 -9.39
CA SER A 175 -22.96 1.48 -10.07
C SER A 175 -22.92 1.98 -11.51
N HIS A 176 -22.04 2.94 -11.82
CA HIS A 176 -21.99 3.55 -13.15
C HIS A 176 -21.18 2.67 -14.13
N VAL A 177 -21.87 1.83 -14.89
CA VAL A 177 -21.27 0.98 -15.91
C VAL A 177 -21.05 1.79 -17.19
N SER A 178 -19.87 1.73 -17.78
CA SER A 178 -19.46 2.52 -18.93
C SER A 178 -19.26 1.71 -20.21
N SER A 179 -18.86 0.44 -20.09
CA SER A 179 -18.56 -0.44 -21.23
C SER A 179 -18.62 -1.90 -20.82
N MET A 180 -18.91 -2.77 -21.76
CA MET A 180 -18.96 -4.22 -21.53
C MET A 180 -18.43 -4.95 -22.75
N MET A 181 -17.88 -6.16 -22.55
CA MET A 181 -17.47 -7.06 -23.60
C MET A 181 -17.32 -8.49 -23.06
N ASP A 182 -17.53 -9.50 -23.90
CA ASP A 182 -17.21 -10.89 -23.57
C ASP A 182 -15.70 -11.10 -23.48
N ASP A 183 -15.30 -12.07 -22.66
CA ASP A 183 -13.93 -12.56 -22.65
C ASP A 183 -13.66 -13.36 -23.94
N ALA A 184 -12.51 -13.10 -24.57
CA ALA A 184 -12.16 -13.74 -25.84
C ALA A 184 -11.95 -15.26 -25.75
N ALA A 185 -11.72 -15.81 -24.54
CA ALA A 185 -11.43 -17.21 -24.31
C ALA A 185 -12.59 -17.98 -23.64
N ASP A 186 -13.40 -17.31 -22.83
CA ASP A 186 -14.52 -17.92 -22.09
C ASP A 186 -15.77 -17.04 -22.20
N LYS A 187 -16.72 -17.44 -23.05
CA LYS A 187 -18.00 -16.75 -23.25
C LYS A 187 -18.86 -16.62 -21.98
N ASN A 188 -18.56 -17.41 -20.94
CA ASN A 188 -19.22 -17.24 -19.63
C ASN A 188 -18.68 -16.10 -18.81
N ILE A 189 -17.67 -15.41 -19.28
CA ILE A 189 -17.09 -14.24 -18.63
C ILE A 189 -17.48 -12.98 -19.38
N LEU A 190 -18.06 -12.04 -18.65
CA LEU A 190 -18.33 -10.70 -19.15
C LEU A 190 -17.41 -9.71 -18.42
N TRP A 191 -16.68 -8.94 -19.17
CA TRP A 191 -15.92 -7.81 -18.65
C TRP A 191 -16.81 -6.56 -18.58
N VAL A 192 -16.79 -5.89 -17.44
CA VAL A 192 -17.64 -4.73 -17.16
C VAL A 192 -16.76 -3.60 -16.64
N ALA A 193 -16.68 -2.55 -17.41
CA ALA A 193 -15.98 -1.31 -17.04
C ALA A 193 -16.90 -0.38 -16.26
N THR A 194 -16.37 0.30 -15.27
CA THR A 194 -17.13 1.24 -14.42
C THR A 194 -16.41 2.57 -14.25
N LYS A 195 -17.17 3.63 -14.01
CA LYS A 195 -16.64 4.97 -13.73
C LYS A 195 -16.40 5.18 -12.24
N GLY A 196 -15.45 4.42 -11.67
CA GLY A 196 -15.05 4.59 -10.27
C GLY A 196 -14.65 3.29 -9.57
N GLY A 197 -15.16 2.13 -10.00
CA GLY A 197 -14.84 0.82 -9.43
C GLY A 197 -13.85 -0.01 -10.25
N GLY A 198 -13.24 0.58 -11.27
CA GLY A 198 -12.28 -0.10 -12.14
C GLY A 198 -12.94 -1.04 -13.14
N LEU A 199 -12.27 -2.17 -13.40
CA LEU A 199 -12.71 -3.22 -14.29
C LEU A 199 -13.26 -4.39 -13.45
N ASN A 200 -14.43 -4.90 -13.83
CA ASN A 200 -15.07 -6.02 -13.18
C ASN A 200 -15.09 -7.22 -14.14
N ARG A 201 -14.82 -8.40 -13.62
CA ARG A 201 -14.94 -9.67 -14.32
C ARG A 201 -16.13 -10.44 -13.75
N LEU A 202 -17.24 -10.48 -14.50
CA LEU A 202 -18.45 -11.23 -14.13
C LEU A 202 -18.33 -12.66 -14.63
N ASP A 203 -18.43 -13.64 -13.76
CA ASP A 203 -18.73 -15.03 -14.14
C ASP A 203 -20.25 -15.19 -14.24
N LYS A 204 -20.76 -15.39 -15.48
CA LYS A 204 -22.19 -15.50 -15.79
C LYS A 204 -22.83 -16.75 -15.18
N ARG A 205 -22.04 -17.80 -14.85
CA ARG A 205 -22.52 -19.06 -14.26
C ARG A 205 -22.80 -18.89 -12.77
N SER A 206 -21.85 -18.31 -12.03
CA SER A 206 -21.98 -18.07 -10.60
C SER A 206 -22.66 -16.74 -10.27
N ASN A 207 -22.77 -15.83 -11.25
CA ASN A 207 -23.23 -14.46 -11.10
C ASN A 207 -22.41 -13.66 -10.07
N THR A 208 -21.11 -13.87 -10.04
CA THR A 208 -20.20 -13.20 -9.11
C THR A 208 -19.19 -12.34 -9.86
N PHE A 209 -18.83 -11.23 -9.27
CA PHE A 209 -17.85 -10.30 -9.80
C PHE A 209 -16.50 -10.48 -9.10
N LEU A 210 -15.43 -10.34 -9.88
CA LEU A 210 -14.08 -10.12 -9.39
C LEU A 210 -13.68 -8.69 -9.78
N HIS A 211 -13.20 -7.92 -8.80
CA HIS A 211 -12.85 -6.52 -9.00
C HIS A 211 -11.37 -6.38 -9.32
N ILE A 212 -11.06 -5.52 -10.27
CA ILE A 212 -9.70 -5.17 -10.69
C ILE A 212 -9.59 -3.65 -10.65
N THR A 213 -8.84 -3.16 -9.68
CA THR A 213 -8.69 -1.75 -9.37
C THR A 213 -7.22 -1.32 -9.45
N THR A 214 -6.94 -0.11 -9.04
CA THR A 214 -5.54 0.36 -8.90
C THR A 214 -4.71 -0.46 -7.93
N LYS A 215 -5.34 -1.20 -7.01
CA LYS A 215 -4.65 -2.12 -6.09
C LYS A 215 -4.11 -3.35 -6.81
N GLU A 216 -4.83 -3.82 -7.83
CA GLU A 216 -4.44 -4.94 -8.67
C GLU A 216 -3.56 -4.52 -9.86
N GLY A 217 -3.25 -3.22 -9.98
CA GLY A 217 -2.35 -2.68 -11.00
C GLY A 217 -3.04 -1.96 -12.16
N LEU A 218 -4.33 -1.64 -12.06
CA LEU A 218 -5.00 -0.77 -13.04
C LEU A 218 -4.48 0.67 -12.93
N CYS A 219 -4.36 1.40 -14.04
CA CYS A 219 -3.83 2.77 -14.01
C CYS A 219 -4.81 3.81 -13.40
N ASN A 220 -6.12 3.54 -13.47
CA ASN A 220 -7.16 4.38 -12.88
C ASN A 220 -8.47 3.59 -12.72
N ASN A 221 -9.25 3.88 -11.67
CA ASN A 221 -10.54 3.22 -11.42
C ASN A 221 -11.69 3.78 -12.27
N VAL A 222 -11.51 4.88 -12.97
CA VAL A 222 -12.47 5.40 -13.96
C VAL A 222 -12.12 4.82 -15.32
N VAL A 223 -12.87 3.81 -15.76
CA VAL A 223 -12.69 3.17 -17.07
C VAL A 223 -13.83 3.59 -17.98
N TYR A 224 -13.51 4.15 -19.14
CA TYR A 224 -14.51 4.68 -20.09
C TYR A 224 -14.96 3.66 -21.13
N GLY A 225 -14.00 2.92 -21.69
CA GLY A 225 -14.29 1.94 -22.73
C GLY A 225 -13.27 0.82 -22.70
N ILE A 226 -13.72 -0.39 -23.06
CA ILE A 226 -12.87 -1.59 -23.15
C ILE A 226 -13.05 -2.26 -24.52
N LEU A 227 -11.94 -2.77 -25.06
CA LEU A 227 -11.87 -3.48 -26.33
C LEU A 227 -10.93 -4.68 -26.20
N SER A 228 -11.18 -5.75 -26.97
CA SER A 228 -10.24 -6.86 -27.09
C SER A 228 -9.43 -6.77 -28.39
N ASP A 229 -8.15 -7.07 -28.34
CA ASP A 229 -7.34 -7.29 -29.53
C ASP A 229 -7.56 -8.70 -30.12
N ALA A 230 -6.77 -9.05 -31.15
CA ALA A 230 -6.86 -10.34 -31.79
C ALA A 230 -6.29 -11.49 -30.94
N GLU A 231 -5.41 -11.17 -30.00
CA GLU A 231 -4.79 -12.14 -29.08
C GLU A 231 -5.62 -12.36 -27.82
N GLY A 232 -6.66 -11.53 -27.62
CA GLY A 232 -7.55 -11.56 -26.47
C GLY A 232 -7.04 -10.79 -25.27
N ASN A 233 -6.08 -9.88 -25.45
CA ASN A 233 -5.74 -8.89 -24.42
C ASN A 233 -6.87 -7.85 -24.33
N ILE A 234 -7.05 -7.25 -23.15
CA ILE A 234 -8.07 -6.25 -22.90
C ILE A 234 -7.43 -4.87 -22.84
N TRP A 235 -7.87 -4.00 -23.72
CA TRP A 235 -7.43 -2.61 -23.77
C TRP A 235 -8.54 -1.72 -23.23
N GLY A 236 -8.18 -0.74 -22.41
CA GLY A 236 -9.19 0.18 -21.88
C GLY A 236 -8.66 1.58 -21.69
N SER A 237 -9.53 2.55 -21.93
CA SER A 237 -9.27 3.98 -21.75
C SER A 237 -9.75 4.46 -20.38
N THR A 238 -8.97 5.37 -19.78
CA THR A 238 -9.21 5.85 -18.42
C THR A 238 -8.97 7.35 -18.29
N ASN A 239 -9.07 7.89 -17.06
CA ASN A 239 -8.60 9.25 -16.72
C ASN A 239 -7.08 9.36 -16.64
N ASN A 240 -6.35 8.25 -16.74
CA ASN A 240 -4.89 8.22 -16.64
C ASN A 240 -4.31 7.31 -17.73
N GLY A 241 -4.61 7.62 -18.97
CA GLY A 241 -4.11 6.92 -20.14
C GLY A 241 -4.91 5.67 -20.53
N ILE A 242 -4.26 4.81 -21.32
CA ILE A 242 -4.77 3.54 -21.80
C ILE A 242 -4.04 2.41 -21.06
N PHE A 243 -4.77 1.41 -20.61
CA PHE A 243 -4.19 0.17 -20.13
C PHE A 243 -4.35 -0.96 -21.13
N CYS A 244 -3.43 -1.91 -21.08
CA CYS A 244 -3.59 -3.22 -21.68
C CYS A 244 -3.41 -4.29 -20.60
N LEU A 245 -4.46 -5.06 -20.36
CA LEU A 245 -4.42 -6.26 -19.50
C LEU A 245 -4.07 -7.46 -20.38
N LEU A 246 -2.92 -8.09 -20.12
CA LEU A 246 -2.41 -9.20 -20.91
C LEU A 246 -3.14 -10.51 -20.57
N LYS A 247 -3.59 -11.22 -21.61
CA LYS A 247 -4.35 -12.48 -21.50
C LYS A 247 -3.64 -13.55 -20.66
N ASN A 248 -2.32 -13.68 -20.78
CA ASN A 248 -1.56 -14.71 -20.08
C ASN A 248 -1.39 -14.44 -18.58
N ALA A 249 -1.79 -13.26 -18.09
CA ALA A 249 -1.79 -12.88 -16.69
C ALA A 249 -2.95 -13.49 -15.86
N ASN A 250 -3.88 -14.19 -16.49
CA ASN A 250 -5.04 -14.79 -15.83
C ASN A 250 -4.72 -16.07 -15.02
N LYS A 251 -3.46 -16.48 -14.92
CA LYS A 251 -3.05 -17.55 -14.01
C LYS A 251 -2.93 -16.96 -12.60
N VAL A 252 -3.82 -17.36 -11.72
CA VAL A 252 -4.01 -16.92 -10.34
C VAL A 252 -2.73 -16.86 -9.48
N SER A 253 -1.65 -17.48 -9.91
CA SER A 253 -0.37 -17.51 -9.20
C SER A 253 0.62 -16.37 -9.51
N SER A 254 0.40 -15.59 -10.59
CA SER A 254 1.33 -14.54 -11.02
C SER A 254 0.76 -13.11 -10.97
N GLY A 255 -0.51 -12.95 -10.52
CA GLY A 255 -1.20 -11.66 -10.51
C GLY A 255 -1.59 -11.15 -11.91
N TRP A 256 -2.30 -10.05 -11.95
CA TRP A 256 -2.68 -9.38 -13.18
C TRP A 256 -1.48 -8.63 -13.77
N GLN A 257 -1.23 -8.75 -15.08
CA GLN A 257 -0.15 -8.04 -15.75
C GLN A 257 -0.72 -6.94 -16.65
N PHE A 258 -0.37 -5.71 -16.33
CA PHE A 258 -0.78 -4.52 -17.07
C PHE A 258 0.38 -3.88 -17.81
N ARG A 259 0.07 -3.31 -18.96
CA ARG A 259 0.90 -2.27 -19.59
C ARG A 259 0.10 -0.98 -19.61
N HIS A 260 0.75 0.12 -19.27
CA HIS A 260 0.14 1.44 -19.22
C HIS A 260 0.77 2.34 -20.26
N PHE A 261 -0.10 3.11 -20.91
CA PHE A 261 0.30 4.08 -21.93
C PHE A 261 -0.26 5.43 -21.53
N THR A 262 0.59 6.44 -21.55
CA THR A 262 0.26 7.82 -21.16
C THR A 262 0.66 8.77 -22.28
N LYS A 263 0.42 10.06 -22.10
CA LYS A 263 0.90 11.11 -23.02
C LYS A 263 2.40 11.00 -23.29
N ALA A 264 3.19 10.61 -22.28
CA ALA A 264 4.62 10.39 -22.45
C ALA A 264 4.95 9.24 -23.41
N ALA A 265 4.02 8.30 -23.62
CA ALA A 265 4.13 7.22 -24.61
C ALA A 265 3.52 7.56 -25.97
N GLY A 266 3.13 8.80 -26.20
CA GLY A 266 2.59 9.29 -27.47
C GLY A 266 1.08 9.34 -27.57
N LEU A 267 0.34 9.21 -26.46
CA LEU A 267 -1.09 9.45 -26.46
C LEU A 267 -1.39 10.97 -26.66
N GLN A 268 -2.57 11.24 -27.17
CA GLN A 268 -3.04 12.62 -27.39
C GLN A 268 -3.13 13.41 -26.07
N GLU A 269 -3.58 12.76 -24.98
CA GLU A 269 -3.62 13.22 -23.60
C GLU A 269 -3.84 12.01 -22.70
N ASP A 270 -3.79 12.16 -21.37
CA ASP A 270 -4.05 11.09 -20.42
C ASP A 270 -5.54 10.88 -20.16
N GLU A 271 -6.38 11.88 -20.37
CA GLU A 271 -7.83 11.81 -20.17
C GLU A 271 -8.57 11.43 -21.45
N PHE A 272 -9.41 10.39 -21.34
CA PHE A 272 -10.24 9.89 -22.43
C PHE A 272 -11.72 10.18 -22.21
N ASN A 273 -12.52 10.01 -23.26
CA ASN A 273 -13.94 10.34 -23.25
C ASN A 273 -14.83 9.09 -23.20
N THR A 274 -16.00 9.24 -22.60
CA THR A 274 -17.06 8.23 -22.60
C THR A 274 -17.53 7.93 -24.02
N ASN A 275 -17.82 6.66 -24.33
CA ASN A 275 -18.30 6.19 -25.63
C ASN A 275 -17.38 6.50 -26.83
N ALA A 276 -16.15 6.91 -26.58
CA ALA A 276 -15.20 7.28 -27.62
C ALA A 276 -14.16 6.18 -27.85
N TYR A 277 -14.63 4.98 -28.17
CA TYR A 277 -13.75 3.84 -28.45
C TYR A 277 -14.38 2.94 -29.51
N THR A 278 -13.54 2.34 -30.35
CA THR A 278 -13.99 1.37 -31.36
C THR A 278 -12.83 0.50 -31.84
N LYS A 279 -13.17 -0.71 -32.28
CA LYS A 279 -12.26 -1.61 -33.00
C LYS A 279 -12.52 -1.49 -34.49
N LEU A 280 -11.50 -1.15 -35.24
CA LEU A 280 -11.59 -1.03 -36.69
C LEU A 280 -11.54 -2.42 -37.35
N LYS A 281 -12.04 -2.51 -38.62
CA LYS A 281 -12.06 -3.78 -39.38
C LYS A 281 -10.70 -4.40 -39.60
N ASN A 282 -9.65 -3.61 -39.68
CA ASN A 282 -8.27 -4.08 -39.78
C ASN A 282 -7.66 -4.54 -38.44
N GLY A 283 -8.45 -4.55 -37.37
CA GLY A 283 -8.00 -4.95 -36.03
C GLY A 283 -7.40 -3.82 -35.20
N TYR A 284 -7.21 -2.61 -35.76
CA TYR A 284 -6.73 -1.46 -35.03
C TYR A 284 -7.73 -1.04 -33.97
N LEU A 285 -7.23 -0.52 -32.86
CA LEU A 285 -8.02 0.06 -31.79
C LEU A 285 -7.97 1.57 -31.85
N ALA A 286 -9.11 2.20 -31.62
CA ALA A 286 -9.27 3.63 -31.62
C ALA A 286 -9.88 4.10 -30.29
N PHE A 287 -9.26 5.06 -29.63
CA PHE A 287 -9.74 5.67 -28.40
C PHE A 287 -9.67 7.18 -28.51
N GLY A 288 -10.81 7.83 -28.26
CA GLY A 288 -10.94 9.29 -28.26
C GLY A 288 -10.81 9.89 -26.87
N GLY A 289 -10.13 11.03 -26.78
CA GLY A 289 -9.93 11.76 -25.54
C GLY A 289 -10.08 13.26 -25.73
N VAL A 290 -9.73 14.01 -24.72
CA VAL A 290 -9.97 15.47 -24.65
C VAL A 290 -9.21 16.26 -25.72
N ASN A 291 -8.09 15.74 -26.23
CA ASN A 291 -7.23 16.42 -27.19
C ASN A 291 -7.10 15.66 -28.52
N GLY A 292 -8.03 14.74 -28.83
CA GLY A 292 -8.06 14.06 -30.12
C GLY A 292 -8.28 12.56 -30.03
N LEU A 293 -7.74 11.81 -31.00
CA LEU A 293 -7.97 10.40 -31.20
C LEU A 293 -6.64 9.66 -31.32
N ASN A 294 -6.47 8.58 -30.59
CA ASN A 294 -5.40 7.62 -30.76
C ASN A 294 -5.91 6.41 -31.54
N ILE A 295 -5.22 6.07 -32.63
CA ILE A 295 -5.47 4.85 -33.41
C ILE A 295 -4.13 4.10 -33.51
N PHE A 296 -4.16 2.82 -33.17
CA PHE A 296 -2.94 2.01 -33.18
C PHE A 296 -3.22 0.54 -33.44
N ASP A 297 -2.19 -0.16 -33.93
CA ASP A 297 -2.17 -1.61 -34.03
C ASP A 297 -1.72 -2.21 -32.69
N PRO A 298 -2.58 -2.96 -31.97
CA PRO A 298 -2.22 -3.59 -30.72
C PRO A 298 -0.99 -4.52 -30.84
N ALA A 299 -0.87 -5.24 -31.96
CA ALA A 299 0.23 -6.18 -32.17
C ALA A 299 1.57 -5.45 -32.25
N VAL A 300 1.62 -4.29 -32.93
CA VAL A 300 2.82 -3.44 -33.01
C VAL A 300 3.17 -2.84 -31.66
N VAL A 301 2.16 -2.32 -30.93
CA VAL A 301 2.38 -1.69 -29.62
C VAL A 301 2.88 -2.72 -28.60
N LEU A 302 2.40 -3.96 -28.66
CA LEU A 302 2.79 -5.04 -27.76
C LEU A 302 4.07 -5.77 -28.19
N GLN A 303 4.56 -5.56 -29.41
CA GLN A 303 5.83 -6.17 -29.83
C GLN A 303 6.91 -5.88 -28.79
N LYS A 304 7.75 -6.91 -28.55
CA LYS A 304 8.95 -6.72 -27.74
C LYS A 304 9.75 -5.56 -28.33
N GLY A 305 10.02 -4.59 -27.50
CA GLY A 305 10.85 -3.46 -27.91
C GLY A 305 12.29 -3.89 -28.15
N PHE A 306 13.05 -3.07 -28.84
CA PHE A 306 14.50 -3.17 -28.80
C PHE A 306 14.94 -3.14 -27.33
N ILE A 307 15.70 -4.13 -26.91
CA ILE A 307 16.28 -4.16 -25.56
C ILE A 307 17.56 -3.34 -25.61
N PRO A 308 17.58 -2.12 -25.09
CA PRO A 308 18.73 -1.24 -25.20
C PRO A 308 19.84 -1.66 -24.26
N ASN A 309 21.08 -1.37 -24.64
CA ASN A 309 22.17 -1.40 -23.71
C ASN A 309 22.09 -0.24 -22.73
N VAL A 310 22.50 -0.49 -21.51
CA VAL A 310 22.69 0.53 -20.48
C VAL A 310 24.18 0.95 -20.52
N PHE A 311 24.42 2.21 -20.25
CA PHE A 311 25.76 2.76 -20.11
C PHE A 311 25.85 3.63 -18.88
N ILE A 312 26.98 3.62 -18.21
CA ILE A 312 27.31 4.62 -17.21
C ILE A 312 27.75 5.86 -18.00
N THR A 313 27.06 6.96 -17.81
CA THR A 313 27.26 8.17 -18.61
C THR A 313 28.15 9.20 -17.92
N LYS A 314 28.11 9.24 -16.57
CA LYS A 314 28.91 10.16 -15.77
C LYS A 314 29.25 9.59 -14.41
N ILE A 315 30.37 10.03 -13.89
CA ILE A 315 30.76 9.85 -12.50
C ILE A 315 30.94 11.24 -11.88
N LEU A 316 30.30 11.48 -10.73
CA LEU A 316 30.45 12.72 -10.01
C LEU A 316 31.01 12.45 -8.61
N LEU A 317 31.95 13.25 -8.20
CA LEU A 317 32.48 13.28 -6.82
C LEU A 317 32.08 14.60 -6.15
N GLY A 318 31.31 14.52 -5.07
CA GLY A 318 30.81 15.71 -4.38
C GLY A 318 30.04 16.65 -5.33
N ASN A 319 29.21 16.10 -6.24
CA ASN A 319 28.45 16.82 -7.28
C ASN A 319 29.29 17.45 -8.41
N LYS A 320 30.61 17.23 -8.46
CA LYS A 320 31.47 17.65 -9.57
C LYS A 320 31.71 16.47 -10.52
N GLU A 321 31.39 16.66 -11.79
CA GLU A 321 31.65 15.64 -12.84
C GLU A 321 33.16 15.43 -12.99
N ILE A 322 33.56 14.17 -13.11
CA ILE A 322 34.93 13.75 -13.37
C ILE A 322 35.12 13.59 -14.87
N LEU A 323 36.18 14.19 -15.38
CA LEU A 323 36.59 14.06 -16.77
C LEU A 323 37.88 13.26 -16.88
N PRO A 324 38.17 12.65 -18.05
CA PRO A 324 39.48 12.03 -18.30
C PRO A 324 40.62 13.01 -18.06
N ASP A 325 41.66 12.56 -17.38
CA ASP A 325 42.88 13.32 -17.08
C ASP A 325 42.66 14.65 -16.32
N ASP A 326 41.53 14.76 -15.56
CA ASP A 326 41.29 15.91 -14.72
C ASP A 326 42.15 15.87 -13.43
N GLU A 327 42.06 16.96 -12.63
CA GLU A 327 42.80 17.08 -11.38
C GLU A 327 42.45 16.00 -10.33
N SER A 328 41.34 15.27 -10.50
CA SER A 328 40.95 14.19 -9.59
C SER A 328 41.83 12.96 -9.71
N GLY A 329 42.42 12.74 -10.89
CA GLY A 329 43.25 11.59 -11.22
C GLY A 329 42.53 10.25 -11.20
N VAL A 330 41.17 10.27 -11.16
CA VAL A 330 40.32 9.07 -11.00
C VAL A 330 40.13 8.35 -12.33
N MET A 331 40.00 9.08 -13.42
CA MET A 331 39.82 8.52 -14.78
C MET A 331 40.96 8.96 -15.71
N GLN A 332 41.52 7.99 -16.42
CA GLN A 332 42.56 8.24 -17.44
C GLN A 332 42.04 8.12 -18.88
N GLN A 333 40.80 7.64 -19.03
CA GLN A 333 40.17 7.44 -20.33
C GLN A 333 38.66 7.73 -20.22
N SER A 334 37.99 7.87 -21.37
CA SER A 334 36.54 8.09 -21.41
C SER A 334 35.79 7.00 -20.66
N ILE A 335 34.71 7.40 -19.98
CA ILE A 335 33.90 6.53 -19.12
C ILE A 335 33.43 5.25 -19.80
N GLU A 336 33.24 5.28 -21.11
CA GLU A 336 32.83 4.12 -21.91
C GLU A 336 33.82 2.96 -21.87
N PHE A 337 35.10 3.26 -21.59
CA PHE A 337 36.19 2.29 -21.53
C PHE A 337 36.67 2.01 -20.11
N VAL A 338 36.14 2.71 -19.12
CA VAL A 338 36.52 2.55 -17.71
C VAL A 338 35.88 1.29 -17.17
N GLN A 339 36.69 0.33 -16.75
CA GLN A 339 36.23 -0.88 -16.05
C GLN A 339 36.21 -0.72 -14.53
N GLY A 340 36.94 0.24 -14.00
CA GLY A 340 36.97 0.52 -12.57
C GLY A 340 37.55 1.88 -12.25
N ILE A 341 37.17 2.39 -11.10
CA ILE A 341 37.64 3.65 -10.53
C ILE A 341 38.30 3.43 -9.17
N THR A 342 39.31 4.19 -8.88
CA THR A 342 39.98 4.18 -7.58
C THR A 342 39.78 5.54 -6.89
N LEU A 343 39.15 5.54 -5.74
CA LEU A 343 38.82 6.71 -4.97
C LEU A 343 39.66 6.76 -3.68
N ASN A 344 40.04 7.93 -3.28
CA ASN A 344 40.66 8.10 -1.96
C ASN A 344 39.59 8.36 -0.88
N TYR A 345 39.95 8.16 0.37
CA TYR A 345 39.04 8.27 1.52
C TYR A 345 38.37 9.65 1.71
N LYS A 346 38.85 10.71 1.02
CA LYS A 346 38.25 12.06 1.06
C LYS A 346 37.15 12.24 0.01
N GLN A 347 37.09 11.36 -0.97
CA GLN A 347 36.11 11.35 -2.05
C GLN A 347 34.91 10.49 -1.62
N ASP A 348 34.24 10.95 -0.60
CA ASP A 348 33.24 10.20 0.18
C ASP A 348 31.82 10.23 -0.38
N ILE A 349 31.54 11.08 -1.38
CA ILE A 349 30.27 11.16 -2.09
C ILE A 349 30.48 10.83 -3.55
N VAL A 350 30.00 9.66 -3.96
CA VAL A 350 30.07 9.16 -5.35
C VAL A 350 28.68 9.09 -5.92
N THR A 351 28.46 9.76 -7.03
CA THR A 351 27.23 9.63 -7.82
C THR A 351 27.56 9.05 -9.19
N LEU A 352 26.90 7.97 -9.53
CA LEU A 352 26.98 7.32 -10.83
C LEU A 352 25.71 7.64 -11.61
N GLU A 353 25.87 8.27 -12.78
CA GLU A 353 24.79 8.52 -13.71
C GLU A 353 24.80 7.48 -14.81
N PHE A 354 23.65 6.94 -15.16
CA PHE A 354 23.51 5.90 -16.16
C PHE A 354 22.30 6.15 -17.03
N SER A 355 22.33 5.63 -18.25
CA SER A 355 21.24 5.78 -19.20
C SER A 355 21.06 4.53 -20.06
N SER A 356 19.81 4.19 -20.30
CA SER A 356 19.40 3.24 -21.33
C SER A 356 19.27 3.98 -22.65
N LEU A 357 19.75 3.39 -23.74
CA LEU A 357 19.70 3.99 -25.07
C LEU A 357 18.35 3.69 -25.78
N ASP A 358 17.27 3.68 -25.06
CA ASP A 358 15.93 3.71 -25.65
C ASP A 358 15.41 5.16 -25.68
N PHE A 359 15.35 5.70 -26.88
CA PHE A 359 14.89 7.07 -27.15
C PHE A 359 13.40 7.15 -27.49
N THR A 360 12.68 6.02 -27.47
CA THR A 360 11.25 5.97 -27.83
C THR A 360 10.41 6.75 -26.83
N ALA A 361 10.60 6.51 -25.56
CA ALA A 361 10.00 7.26 -24.46
C ALA A 361 10.96 7.28 -23.26
N PRO A 362 12.01 8.11 -23.27
CA PRO A 362 13.10 8.06 -22.30
C PRO A 362 12.69 8.26 -20.85
N GLY A 363 11.57 8.97 -20.61
CA GLY A 363 11.00 9.16 -19.26
C GLY A 363 10.33 7.92 -18.65
N GLN A 364 10.09 6.88 -19.45
CA GLN A 364 9.48 5.63 -19.00
C GLN A 364 10.51 4.51 -18.76
N ASN A 365 11.77 4.70 -19.16
CA ASN A 365 12.82 3.75 -18.91
C ASN A 365 13.02 3.61 -17.40
N LYS A 366 13.05 2.37 -16.93
CA LYS A 366 13.27 2.06 -15.51
C LYS A 366 14.67 1.54 -15.32
N TYR A 367 15.19 1.77 -14.13
CA TYR A 367 16.52 1.37 -13.75
C TYR A 367 16.52 0.65 -12.42
N ARG A 368 17.45 -0.27 -12.27
CA ARG A 368 17.80 -0.85 -10.99
C ARG A 368 19.31 -0.98 -10.90
N TYR A 369 19.81 -0.80 -9.71
CA TYR A 369 21.24 -0.87 -9.46
C TYR A 369 21.53 -1.59 -8.14
N LYS A 370 22.78 -1.98 -7.98
CA LYS A 370 23.27 -2.60 -6.76
C LYS A 370 24.76 -2.32 -6.65
N LEU A 371 25.22 -1.92 -5.48
CA LEU A 371 26.62 -1.91 -5.12
C LEU A 371 26.92 -3.14 -4.26
N GLU A 372 27.61 -4.12 -4.80
CA GLU A 372 27.95 -5.34 -4.06
C GLU A 372 28.86 -5.00 -2.88
N GLY A 373 28.52 -5.53 -1.72
CA GLY A 373 29.16 -5.20 -0.44
C GLY A 373 28.51 -4.06 0.36
N VAL A 374 27.48 -3.40 -0.21
CA VAL A 374 26.73 -2.32 0.46
C VAL A 374 25.24 -2.60 0.42
N ASP A 375 24.69 -2.88 -0.77
CA ASP A 375 23.26 -3.12 -0.94
C ASP A 375 22.93 -4.60 -0.75
N ASP A 376 21.90 -4.91 0.04
CA ASP A 376 21.44 -6.30 0.27
C ASP A 376 20.84 -6.92 -1.00
N GLY A 377 20.31 -6.11 -1.90
CA GLY A 377 19.66 -6.54 -3.14
C GLY A 377 19.63 -5.45 -4.21
N TRP A 378 18.88 -5.67 -5.27
CA TRP A 378 18.65 -4.67 -6.29
C TRP A 378 17.82 -3.51 -5.74
N VAL A 379 18.31 -2.29 -5.92
CA VAL A 379 17.60 -1.05 -5.61
C VAL A 379 16.83 -0.61 -6.85
N GLU A 380 15.50 -0.66 -6.79
CA GLU A 380 14.63 -0.21 -7.88
C GLU A 380 14.57 1.33 -7.89
N SER A 381 15.22 1.94 -8.84
CA SER A 381 15.35 3.40 -8.94
C SER A 381 14.20 4.06 -9.72
N GLY A 382 13.29 3.27 -10.30
CA GLY A 382 12.26 3.78 -11.20
C GLY A 382 12.85 4.43 -12.42
N ASN A 383 12.44 5.64 -12.77
CA ASN A 383 13.00 6.41 -13.90
C ASN A 383 14.22 7.28 -13.53
N ARG A 384 14.68 7.22 -12.30
CA ARG A 384 15.84 7.97 -11.83
C ARG A 384 17.12 7.35 -12.39
N ARG A 385 17.97 8.18 -13.00
CA ARG A 385 19.20 7.78 -13.70
C ARG A 385 20.46 7.90 -12.88
N THR A 386 20.34 8.05 -11.57
CA THR A 386 21.47 8.31 -10.67
C THR A 386 21.44 7.37 -9.47
N ALA A 387 22.61 6.87 -9.10
CA ALA A 387 22.87 6.19 -7.83
C ALA A 387 23.91 6.98 -7.06
N THR A 388 23.58 7.38 -5.83
CA THR A 388 24.50 8.15 -4.98
C THR A 388 24.81 7.35 -3.74
N TYR A 389 26.09 7.19 -3.47
CA TYR A 389 26.61 6.56 -2.27
C TYR A 389 27.42 7.56 -1.47
N VAL A 390 27.24 7.55 -0.16
CA VAL A 390 27.85 8.48 0.76
C VAL A 390 28.60 7.70 1.83
N HIS A 391 29.82 8.09 2.13
CA HIS A 391 30.66 7.51 3.19
C HIS A 391 30.89 6.00 3.04
N LEU A 392 31.25 5.56 1.82
CA LEU A 392 31.63 4.17 1.61
C LEU A 392 32.91 3.83 2.40
N PRO A 393 32.93 2.76 3.19
CA PRO A 393 34.14 2.26 3.82
C PRO A 393 35.24 1.94 2.81
N SER A 394 36.49 1.91 3.25
CA SER A 394 37.58 1.40 2.40
C SER A 394 37.36 -0.06 2.05
N GLY A 395 37.47 -0.40 0.78
CA GLY A 395 37.18 -1.74 0.25
C GLY A 395 37.06 -1.77 -1.25
N ASN A 396 36.78 -2.95 -1.75
CA ASN A 396 36.53 -3.20 -3.17
C ASN A 396 35.04 -3.47 -3.34
N TYR A 397 34.41 -2.76 -4.25
CA TYR A 397 32.99 -2.83 -4.54
C TYR A 397 32.80 -3.01 -6.04
N THR A 398 31.72 -3.65 -6.44
CA THR A 398 31.32 -3.73 -7.84
C THR A 398 29.92 -3.13 -7.98
N PHE A 399 29.84 -2.00 -8.68
CA PHE A 399 28.56 -1.38 -9.02
C PHE A 399 27.97 -2.10 -10.22
N LYS A 400 26.70 -2.51 -10.09
CA LYS A 400 25.95 -3.19 -11.15
C LYS A 400 24.71 -2.37 -11.46
N VAL A 401 24.46 -2.14 -12.75
CA VAL A 401 23.26 -1.44 -13.19
C VAL A 401 22.61 -2.16 -14.35
N GLN A 402 21.30 -2.16 -14.33
CA GLN A 402 20.44 -2.70 -15.37
C GLN A 402 19.32 -1.71 -15.66
N GLY A 403 19.00 -1.51 -16.93
CA GLY A 403 17.93 -0.65 -17.34
C GLY A 403 16.89 -1.38 -18.15
N SER A 404 15.68 -0.86 -18.18
CA SER A 404 14.65 -1.32 -19.09
C SER A 404 14.51 -0.39 -20.28
N ASN A 405 13.81 -0.87 -21.31
CA ASN A 405 13.24 0.01 -22.33
C ASN A 405 11.97 0.67 -21.81
N SER A 406 11.40 1.55 -22.63
CA SER A 406 10.13 2.24 -22.36
C SER A 406 8.93 1.29 -22.20
N LYS A 407 9.04 0.05 -22.67
CA LYS A 407 8.02 -1.01 -22.51
C LYS A 407 8.18 -1.82 -21.22
N GLY A 408 9.20 -1.51 -20.40
CA GLY A 408 9.47 -2.21 -19.14
C GLY A 408 10.25 -3.52 -19.28
N GLU A 409 10.83 -3.80 -20.45
CA GLU A 409 11.66 -4.99 -20.68
C GLU A 409 13.10 -4.69 -20.27
N TRP A 410 13.63 -5.48 -19.34
CA TRP A 410 14.97 -5.31 -18.80
C TRP A 410 16.06 -5.73 -19.80
N SER A 411 17.18 -4.99 -19.82
CA SER A 411 18.36 -5.35 -20.60
C SER A 411 18.86 -6.74 -20.18
N SER A 412 19.30 -7.54 -21.14
CA SER A 412 19.90 -8.85 -20.86
C SER A 412 21.31 -8.73 -20.26
N LYS A 413 22.00 -7.62 -20.54
CA LYS A 413 23.35 -7.34 -20.07
C LYS A 413 23.31 -6.42 -18.85
N ILE A 414 23.99 -6.84 -17.80
CA ILE A 414 24.28 -6.02 -16.62
C ILE A 414 25.57 -5.26 -16.91
N VAL A 415 25.59 -3.97 -16.64
CA VAL A 415 26.79 -3.15 -16.72
C VAL A 415 27.43 -3.12 -15.35
N GLU A 416 28.71 -3.39 -15.29
CA GLU A 416 29.51 -3.47 -14.07
C GLU A 416 30.63 -2.42 -14.10
N LEU A 417 30.90 -1.83 -12.94
CA LEU A 417 31.99 -0.89 -12.70
C LEU A 417 32.62 -1.21 -11.34
N ASP A 418 33.89 -1.50 -11.34
CA ASP A 418 34.62 -1.72 -10.09
C ASP A 418 34.95 -0.39 -9.42
N VAL A 419 34.66 -0.31 -8.12
CA VAL A 419 34.89 0.87 -7.30
C VAL A 419 35.81 0.49 -6.13
N VAL A 420 37.00 0.98 -6.13
CA VAL A 420 38.01 0.74 -5.09
C VAL A 420 38.13 1.97 -4.23
N ILE A 421 37.84 1.85 -2.93
CA ILE A 421 38.03 2.93 -1.96
C ILE A 421 39.32 2.66 -1.17
N LEU A 422 40.32 3.51 -1.38
CA LEU A 422 41.58 3.38 -0.68
C LEU A 422 41.42 3.75 0.81
N PRO A 423 42.04 2.96 1.70
CA PRO A 423 42.02 3.31 3.11
C PRO A 423 42.79 4.61 3.36
N PRO A 424 42.38 5.39 4.39
CA PRO A 424 43.18 6.53 4.83
C PRO A 424 44.56 6.07 5.26
N TRP A 425 45.58 6.98 5.09
CA TRP A 425 46.95 6.64 5.37
C TRP A 425 47.18 6.04 6.79
N TRP A 426 46.32 6.41 7.73
CA TRP A 426 46.40 5.91 9.10
C TRP A 426 45.82 4.50 9.29
N GLN A 427 45.14 3.93 8.29
CA GLN A 427 44.65 2.55 8.25
C GLN A 427 45.45 1.65 7.30
N THR A 428 46.57 2.13 6.77
CA THR A 428 47.47 1.33 5.92
C THR A 428 48.37 0.46 6.79
N TRP A 429 48.89 -0.63 6.18
CA TRP A 429 49.78 -1.58 6.89
C TRP A 429 51.00 -0.92 7.52
N TRP A 430 51.56 0.09 6.87
CA TRP A 430 52.71 0.83 7.39
C TRP A 430 52.33 1.77 8.55
N ALA A 431 51.09 2.32 8.54
CA ALA A 431 50.60 3.11 9.65
C ALA A 431 50.38 2.23 10.90
N TYR A 432 49.86 1.04 10.71
CA TYR A 432 49.75 0.07 11.82
C TYR A 432 51.13 -0.34 12.36
N THR A 433 52.12 -0.53 11.47
CA THR A 433 53.50 -0.78 11.94
C THR A 433 54.09 0.41 12.69
N LEU A 434 53.79 1.64 12.26
CA LEU A 434 54.16 2.86 12.98
C LEU A 434 53.45 2.95 14.36
N TYR A 435 52.14 2.60 14.40
CA TYR A 435 51.40 2.56 15.67
C TYR A 435 51.97 1.54 16.62
N ILE A 436 52.29 0.34 16.12
CA ILE A 436 52.96 -0.69 16.92
C ILE A 436 54.29 -0.20 17.45
N LEU A 437 55.08 0.49 16.62
CA LEU A 437 56.37 1.05 17.02
C LEU A 437 56.20 2.14 18.08
N ILE A 438 55.21 3.05 17.88
CA ILE A 438 54.88 4.11 18.87
C ILE A 438 54.40 3.47 20.18
N VAL A 439 53.53 2.45 20.08
CA VAL A 439 53.04 1.74 21.26
C VAL A 439 54.19 0.99 21.95
N ALA A 440 55.10 0.33 21.17
CA ALA A 440 56.29 -0.33 21.75
C ALA A 440 57.24 0.64 22.46
N ILE A 441 57.48 1.82 21.83
CA ILE A 441 58.25 2.90 22.46
C ILE A 441 57.52 3.45 23.70
N GLY A 442 56.17 3.62 23.57
CA GLY A 442 55.31 4.04 24.68
C GLY A 442 55.32 3.03 25.83
N ILE A 443 55.20 1.73 25.51
CA ILE A 443 55.29 0.64 26.49
C ILE A 443 56.67 0.60 27.12
N GLY A 444 57.75 0.70 26.33
CA GLY A 444 59.12 0.77 26.85
C GLY A 444 59.35 1.97 27.76
N SER A 445 58.86 3.16 27.35
CA SER A 445 58.88 4.38 28.17
C SER A 445 57.95 4.26 29.38
N TYR A 446 56.80 3.59 29.24
CA TYR A 446 55.86 3.32 30.32
C TYR A 446 56.40 2.32 31.32
N PHE A 447 57.06 1.25 30.88
CA PHE A 447 57.76 0.33 31.80
C PHE A 447 58.85 1.04 32.55
N LYS A 448 59.61 1.94 31.92
CA LYS A 448 60.62 2.75 32.56
C LYS A 448 60.00 3.77 33.55
N PHE A 449 58.81 4.31 33.18
CA PHE A 449 58.09 5.24 34.06
C PHE A 449 57.32 4.49 35.17
N ARG A 450 56.85 3.27 34.91
CA ARG A 450 56.14 2.43 35.89
C ARG A 450 57.00 1.91 37.00
N LEU A 451 58.27 1.59 36.73
CA LEU A 451 59.27 1.33 37.74
C LEU A 451 59.42 2.49 38.71
N ASN A 452 59.19 3.70 38.22
CA ASN A 452 59.24 4.93 39.05
C ASN A 452 57.86 5.35 39.63
N LYS A 453 56.74 4.89 39.05
CA LYS A 453 55.37 5.30 39.45
C LYS A 453 54.50 4.19 40.03
N ALA A 454 55.02 2.96 40.23
CA ALA A 454 54.20 1.83 40.70
C ALA A 454 53.51 2.08 42.08
N LYS A 455 54.07 2.99 42.87
CA LYS A 455 53.48 3.42 44.16
C LYS A 455 52.26 4.36 43.96
N LEU A 456 52.20 5.15 42.89
CA LEU A 456 51.13 6.12 42.73
C LEU A 456 49.88 5.53 42.08
N GLN A 457 50.07 4.50 41.23
CA GLN A 457 48.95 3.88 40.50
C GLN A 457 48.10 2.91 41.36
N ALA A 458 48.73 2.32 42.39
CA ALA A 458 47.98 1.54 43.36
C ALA A 458 46.98 2.40 44.17
N GLN A 459 47.36 3.69 44.41
CA GLN A 459 46.46 4.63 45.08
C GLN A 459 45.30 5.06 44.18
N LEU A 460 45.55 5.32 42.88
CA LEU A 460 44.52 5.76 41.94
C LEU A 460 43.46 4.68 41.64
N ASN A 461 43.92 3.41 41.54
CA ASN A 461 43.01 2.32 41.32
C ASN A 461 42.10 2.04 42.53
N PHE A 462 42.62 2.31 43.71
CA PHE A 462 41.82 2.21 44.94
C PHE A 462 40.72 3.28 44.98
N GLU A 463 41.06 4.56 44.62
CA GLU A 463 40.08 5.65 44.58
C GLU A 463 39.02 5.46 43.49
N GLN A 464 39.38 4.86 42.31
CA GLN A 464 38.42 4.61 41.26
C GLN A 464 37.42 3.50 41.63
N GLN A 465 37.88 2.43 42.29
CA GLN A 465 37.01 1.37 42.81
C GLN A 465 36.08 1.89 43.90
N GLU A 466 36.60 2.76 44.75
CA GLU A 466 35.78 3.41 45.79
C GLU A 466 34.71 4.32 45.17
N ALA A 467 35.07 5.09 44.13
CA ALA A 467 34.12 5.96 43.41
C ALA A 467 33.01 5.20 42.68
N ILE A 468 33.33 4.02 42.09
CA ILE A 468 32.32 3.18 41.47
C ILE A 468 31.38 2.60 42.53
N ARG A 469 31.96 2.12 43.66
CA ARG A 469 31.21 1.56 44.78
C ARG A 469 30.26 2.61 45.41
N ILE A 470 30.73 3.86 45.51
CA ILE A 470 29.92 4.97 46.02
C ILE A 470 28.74 5.26 45.05
N LYS A 471 28.98 5.23 43.71
CA LYS A 471 27.90 5.43 42.73
C LYS A 471 26.85 4.33 42.74
N GLU A 472 27.26 3.08 42.90
CA GLU A 472 26.33 1.96 43.03
C GLU A 472 25.49 2.07 44.30
N LEU A 473 26.15 2.42 45.42
CA LEU A 473 25.46 2.67 46.70
C LEU A 473 24.47 3.84 46.59
N ASP A 474 24.84 4.89 45.87
CA ASP A 474 23.98 6.06 45.69
C ASP A 474 22.76 5.77 44.81
N ALA A 475 22.94 4.91 43.77
CA ALA A 475 21.84 4.44 42.93
C ALA A 475 20.84 3.59 43.73
N VAL A 476 21.35 2.63 44.54
CA VAL A 476 20.52 1.80 45.42
C VAL A 476 19.79 2.68 46.46
N LYS A 477 20.50 3.67 47.01
CA LYS A 477 19.95 4.59 47.97
C LYS A 477 18.81 5.46 47.35
N THR A 478 19.03 5.94 46.13
CA THR A 478 18.02 6.73 45.41
C THR A 478 16.79 5.88 45.09
N GLN A 479 16.99 4.65 44.65
CA GLN A 479 15.90 3.73 44.40
C GLN A 479 15.11 3.38 45.66
N LEU A 480 15.84 3.18 46.77
CA LEU A 480 15.24 2.94 48.08
C LEU A 480 14.35 4.14 48.51
N TYR A 481 14.88 5.37 48.40
CA TYR A 481 14.10 6.56 48.73
C TYR A 481 12.89 6.75 47.84
N THR A 482 12.99 6.43 46.57
CA THR A 482 11.88 6.49 45.63
C THR A 482 10.78 5.49 46.03
N ASN A 483 11.17 4.24 46.32
CA ASN A 483 10.20 3.22 46.75
C ASN A 483 9.55 3.60 48.09
N ILE A 484 10.33 4.06 49.05
CA ILE A 484 9.81 4.51 50.34
C ILE A 484 8.82 5.67 50.17
N THR A 485 9.15 6.63 49.29
CA THR A 485 8.25 7.75 49.01
C THR A 485 6.90 7.26 48.43
N HIS A 486 6.95 6.27 47.57
CA HIS A 486 5.72 5.64 47.02
C HIS A 486 4.92 4.92 48.12
N GLU A 487 5.60 4.13 48.97
CA GLU A 487 4.97 3.41 50.07
C GLU A 487 4.33 4.35 51.12
N PHE A 488 4.92 5.55 51.33
CA PHE A 488 4.32 6.56 52.20
C PHE A 488 3.16 7.31 51.57
N ARG A 489 3.24 7.57 50.25
CA ARG A 489 2.21 8.32 49.53
C ARG A 489 0.86 7.60 49.55
N THR A 490 0.88 6.30 49.37
CA THR A 490 -0.35 5.49 49.28
C THR A 490 -1.23 5.59 50.53
N PRO A 491 -0.74 5.24 51.75
CA PRO A 491 -1.56 5.36 52.96
C PRO A 491 -1.90 6.81 53.27
N LEU A 492 -0.99 7.75 53.01
CA LEU A 492 -1.27 9.17 53.22
C LEU A 492 -2.40 9.71 52.33
N THR A 493 -2.42 9.28 51.07
CA THR A 493 -3.49 9.64 50.12
C THR A 493 -4.84 9.10 50.59
N VAL A 494 -4.86 7.85 51.10
CA VAL A 494 -6.06 7.23 51.65
C VAL A 494 -6.53 7.98 52.90
N ILE A 495 -5.60 8.30 53.81
CA ILE A 495 -5.90 9.08 55.01
C ILE A 495 -6.55 10.45 54.66
N LEU A 496 -5.90 11.19 53.74
CA LEU A 496 -6.38 12.50 53.30
C LEU A 496 -7.73 12.40 52.58
N GLY A 497 -7.85 11.40 51.68
CA GLY A 497 -9.08 11.13 50.95
C GLY A 497 -10.27 10.82 51.88
N MET A 498 -10.02 9.92 52.83
CA MET A 498 -11.08 9.54 53.81
C MET A 498 -11.37 10.66 54.79
N ALA A 499 -10.39 11.41 55.26
CA ALA A 499 -10.58 12.59 56.09
C ALA A 499 -11.46 13.65 55.40
N ASN A 500 -11.23 13.87 54.08
CA ASN A 500 -12.10 14.77 53.30
C ASN A 500 -13.52 14.23 53.14
N GLN A 501 -13.69 12.91 52.91
CA GLN A 501 -15.00 12.30 52.81
C GLN A 501 -15.75 12.36 54.15
N VAL A 502 -15.11 12.08 55.27
CA VAL A 502 -15.67 12.23 56.61
C VAL A 502 -16.02 13.67 56.90
N LYS A 503 -15.21 14.64 56.47
CA LYS A 503 -15.47 16.08 56.62
C LYS A 503 -16.70 16.53 55.81
N ASN A 504 -16.87 16.02 54.59
CA ASN A 504 -17.93 16.49 53.70
C ASN A 504 -19.26 15.76 53.92
N GLU A 505 -19.24 14.47 54.28
CA GLU A 505 -20.42 13.64 54.52
C GLU A 505 -20.25 12.83 55.82
N PRO A 506 -20.26 13.44 57.00
CA PRO A 506 -19.97 12.75 58.25
C PRO A 506 -20.93 11.62 58.56
N ASP A 507 -22.24 11.82 58.34
CA ASP A 507 -23.29 10.83 58.64
C ASP A 507 -23.11 9.50 57.88
N LYS A 508 -22.40 9.51 56.78
CA LYS A 508 -22.22 8.34 55.91
C LYS A 508 -20.88 7.66 56.08
N PHE A 509 -19.84 8.42 56.41
CA PHE A 509 -18.45 7.92 56.37
C PHE A 509 -17.73 7.99 57.71
N LEU A 510 -18.36 8.43 58.81
CA LEU A 510 -17.66 8.64 60.09
C LEU A 510 -16.99 7.36 60.59
N ASP A 511 -17.75 6.27 60.82
CA ASP A 511 -17.19 5.05 61.39
C ASP A 511 -16.17 4.37 60.48
N LYS A 512 -16.56 4.10 59.21
CA LYS A 512 -15.67 3.45 58.25
C LYS A 512 -14.48 4.32 57.86
N GLY A 513 -14.66 5.63 57.75
CA GLY A 513 -13.64 6.57 57.39
C GLY A 513 -12.59 6.74 58.48
N VAL A 514 -13.03 6.83 59.74
CA VAL A 514 -12.14 6.90 60.90
C VAL A 514 -11.33 5.61 61.03
N ASP A 515 -11.96 4.44 60.88
CA ASP A 515 -11.26 3.15 60.91
C ASP A 515 -10.22 3.04 59.79
N MET A 516 -10.53 3.50 58.59
CA MET A 516 -9.56 3.52 57.49
C MET A 516 -8.41 4.50 57.73
N ILE A 517 -8.69 5.66 58.31
CA ILE A 517 -7.65 6.64 58.67
C ILE A 517 -6.72 6.06 59.72
N LEU A 518 -7.30 5.45 60.79
CA LEU A 518 -6.53 4.85 61.87
C LEU A 518 -5.62 3.71 61.34
N ARG A 519 -6.21 2.76 60.57
CA ARG A 519 -5.47 1.65 60.02
C ARG A 519 -4.33 2.09 59.10
N ASN A 520 -4.57 3.07 58.21
CA ASN A 520 -3.53 3.59 57.34
C ASN A 520 -2.50 4.45 58.09
N GLY A 521 -2.93 5.12 59.16
CA GLY A 521 -2.04 5.81 60.09
C GLY A 521 -1.10 4.86 60.83
N GLU A 522 -1.63 3.71 61.32
CA GLU A 522 -0.82 2.66 61.93
C GLU A 522 0.15 2.03 60.94
N ASN A 523 -0.32 1.77 59.69
CA ASN A 523 0.56 1.27 58.65
C ASN A 523 1.69 2.26 58.31
N LEU A 524 1.39 3.53 58.25
CA LEU A 524 2.38 4.57 58.03
C LEU A 524 3.40 4.63 59.17
N LEU A 525 2.94 4.56 60.42
CA LEU A 525 3.80 4.55 61.59
C LEU A 525 4.72 3.30 61.59
N LYS A 526 4.18 2.17 61.19
CA LYS A 526 4.97 0.92 61.02
C LYS A 526 6.08 1.12 59.99
N LEU A 527 5.78 1.67 58.82
CA LEU A 527 6.75 1.96 57.75
C LEU A 527 7.84 2.94 58.25
N VAL A 528 7.46 3.95 58.98
CA VAL A 528 8.42 4.91 59.58
C VAL A 528 9.36 4.18 60.56
N ASN A 529 8.84 3.31 61.41
CA ASN A 529 9.67 2.56 62.35
C ASN A 529 10.61 1.56 61.65
N GLU A 530 10.14 0.88 60.60
CA GLU A 530 10.95 0.00 59.77
C GLU A 530 12.10 0.76 59.09
N MET A 531 11.82 1.99 58.63
CA MET A 531 12.84 2.86 58.04
C MET A 531 13.87 3.36 59.09
N LEU A 532 13.41 3.71 60.27
CA LEU A 532 14.32 4.08 61.35
C LEU A 532 15.20 2.90 61.78
N ASP A 533 14.65 1.68 61.81
CA ASP A 533 15.43 0.45 62.10
C ASP A 533 16.44 0.20 60.99
N LEU A 534 16.06 0.34 59.70
CA LEU A 534 16.99 0.24 58.57
C LEU A 534 18.11 1.26 58.67
N SER A 535 17.81 2.51 58.99
CA SER A 535 18.81 3.60 59.17
C SER A 535 19.77 3.31 60.33
N LYS A 536 19.28 2.71 61.42
CA LYS A 536 20.14 2.28 62.56
C LYS A 536 21.04 1.14 62.15
N LEU A 537 20.53 0.20 61.32
CA LEU A 537 21.28 -0.92 60.79
C LEU A 537 22.39 -0.45 59.85
N GLU A 538 22.06 0.45 58.88
CA GLU A 538 23.05 1.06 57.97
C GLU A 538 24.13 1.86 58.68
N SER A 539 23.75 2.58 59.74
CA SER A 539 24.73 3.36 60.53
C SER A 539 25.53 2.53 61.54
N GLY A 540 25.31 1.21 61.57
CA GLY A 540 25.97 0.32 62.52
C GLY A 540 25.60 0.56 63.99
N LYS A 541 24.54 1.34 64.21
CA LYS A 541 24.09 1.74 65.56
C LYS A 541 23.00 0.81 66.13
N MET A 542 22.70 -0.28 65.42
CA MET A 542 21.73 -1.26 65.90
C MET A 542 22.36 -2.09 66.98
N ILE A 543 21.89 -1.96 68.16
CA ILE A 543 22.35 -2.75 69.32
C ILE A 543 21.52 -4.00 69.38
N LEU A 544 22.16 -5.15 69.30
CA LEU A 544 21.52 -6.45 69.49
C LEU A 544 21.49 -6.80 70.97
N ASN A 545 20.34 -7.23 71.44
CA ASN A 545 20.18 -7.75 72.80
C ASN A 545 20.38 -9.27 72.80
N LEU A 546 21.65 -9.67 72.68
CA LEU A 546 21.98 -11.10 72.59
C LEU A 546 21.72 -11.80 73.91
N ARG A 547 21.07 -12.94 73.83
CA ARG A 547 20.83 -13.84 74.95
C ARG A 547 21.19 -15.27 74.53
N ASN A 548 21.84 -15.95 75.43
CA ASN A 548 22.20 -17.34 75.21
C ASN A 548 20.97 -18.25 75.42
N GLY A 549 20.69 -19.09 74.45
CA GLY A 549 19.55 -19.98 74.52
C GLY A 549 19.53 -21.03 73.39
N ASP A 550 18.64 -21.95 73.49
CA ASP A 550 18.46 -22.97 72.44
C ASP A 550 17.66 -22.35 71.27
N PHE A 551 18.40 -22.04 70.22
CA PHE A 551 17.85 -21.39 69.03
C PHE A 551 16.81 -22.27 68.29
N ILE A 552 17.01 -23.58 68.30
CA ILE A 552 16.08 -24.53 67.65
C ILE A 552 14.76 -24.57 68.39
N ALA A 553 14.81 -24.68 69.72
CA ALA A 553 13.62 -24.64 70.55
C ALA A 553 12.87 -23.31 70.39
N TYR A 554 13.59 -22.17 70.28
CA TYR A 554 13.01 -20.86 70.07
C TYR A 554 12.38 -20.71 68.68
N LEU A 555 13.03 -21.18 67.62
CA LEU A 555 12.48 -21.17 66.27
C LEU A 555 11.23 -22.07 66.20
N ARG A 556 11.28 -23.26 66.81
CA ARG A 556 10.12 -24.16 66.88
C ARG A 556 8.94 -23.50 67.54
N TYR A 557 9.13 -22.82 68.64
CA TYR A 557 8.11 -22.06 69.35
C TYR A 557 7.47 -20.99 68.44
N ILE A 558 8.29 -20.23 67.66
CA ILE A 558 7.77 -19.23 66.75
C ILE A 558 6.96 -19.92 65.63
N VAL A 559 7.47 -20.94 64.98
CA VAL A 559 6.80 -21.64 63.87
C VAL A 559 5.49 -22.30 64.35
N GLU A 560 5.48 -22.89 65.54
CA GLU A 560 4.28 -23.49 66.15
C GLU A 560 3.20 -22.44 66.41
N SER A 561 3.57 -21.19 66.76
CA SER A 561 2.63 -20.09 66.95
C SER A 561 1.82 -19.73 65.71
N PHE A 562 2.36 -20.07 64.50
CA PHE A 562 1.65 -19.90 63.24
C PHE A 562 0.81 -21.11 62.83
N GLN A 563 0.82 -22.21 63.56
CA GLN A 563 0.16 -23.45 63.20
C GLN A 563 -1.37 -23.35 63.15
N SER A 564 -1.92 -22.54 64.02
CA SER A 564 -3.38 -22.26 64.04
C SER A 564 -3.80 -21.47 62.80
N LEU A 565 -2.97 -20.53 62.38
CA LEU A 565 -3.21 -19.70 61.17
C LEU A 565 -3.08 -20.56 59.89
N ALA A 566 -2.07 -21.43 59.86
CA ALA A 566 -1.85 -22.36 58.75
C ALA A 566 -2.99 -23.36 58.60
N SER A 567 -3.46 -23.92 59.73
CA SER A 567 -4.60 -24.85 59.76
C SER A 567 -5.89 -24.21 59.25
N ALA A 568 -6.10 -22.93 59.53
CA ALA A 568 -7.24 -22.17 59.01
C ALA A 568 -7.19 -22.01 57.49
N GLN A 569 -6.01 -22.07 56.89
CA GLN A 569 -5.77 -22.01 55.42
C GLN A 569 -5.49 -23.35 54.77
N GLN A 570 -5.69 -24.46 55.49
CA GLN A 570 -5.45 -25.83 55.02
C GLN A 570 -3.98 -26.11 54.60
N LYS A 571 -3.00 -25.38 55.17
CA LYS A 571 -1.58 -25.56 54.94
C LYS A 571 -0.96 -26.27 56.14
N GLN A 572 0.03 -27.15 55.92
CA GLN A 572 0.77 -27.84 57.00
C GLN A 572 2.21 -27.33 57.02
N PHE A 573 2.67 -26.99 58.21
CA PHE A 573 4.07 -26.63 58.43
C PHE A 573 4.84 -27.85 59.00
N HIS A 574 5.99 -28.11 58.41
CA HIS A 574 6.91 -29.07 58.92
C HIS A 574 8.21 -28.38 59.31
N PHE A 575 8.48 -28.29 60.58
CA PHE A 575 9.75 -27.81 61.08
C PHE A 575 10.77 -28.93 61.12
N LEU A 576 11.79 -28.86 60.28
CA LEU A 576 12.88 -29.85 60.21
C LEU A 576 14.17 -29.15 60.65
N ALA A 577 14.85 -29.74 61.60
CA ALA A 577 16.15 -29.27 62.07
C ALA A 577 17.14 -30.44 62.07
N ASN A 578 18.38 -30.19 61.67
CA ASN A 578 19.45 -31.24 61.66
C ASN A 578 20.09 -31.44 63.01
N ALA A 579 19.68 -30.73 64.02
CA ALA A 579 20.12 -30.89 65.43
C ALA A 579 18.93 -30.67 66.34
N ASP A 580 18.91 -31.37 67.46
CA ASP A 580 17.86 -31.29 68.47
C ASP A 580 18.01 -30.05 69.36
N VAL A 581 19.23 -29.57 69.57
CA VAL A 581 19.58 -28.40 70.40
C VAL A 581 20.70 -27.61 69.76
N LEU A 582 20.55 -26.31 69.71
CA LEU A 582 21.57 -25.37 69.22
C LEU A 582 21.69 -24.17 70.19
N GLN A 583 22.69 -24.29 71.09
CA GLN A 583 22.96 -23.17 72.00
C GLN A 583 23.77 -22.10 71.33
N VAL A 584 23.17 -20.94 71.14
CA VAL A 584 23.83 -19.76 70.53
C VAL A 584 23.34 -18.48 71.19
N GLU A 585 24.14 -17.43 71.03
CA GLU A 585 23.71 -16.10 71.40
C GLU A 585 22.92 -15.47 70.25
N PHE A 586 21.69 -15.09 70.49
CA PHE A 586 20.82 -14.47 69.50
C PHE A 586 19.90 -13.45 70.18
N ASP A 587 19.45 -12.48 69.35
CA ASP A 587 18.41 -11.54 69.76
C ASP A 587 17.03 -12.16 69.47
N ALA A 588 16.36 -12.55 70.54
CA ALA A 588 15.07 -13.26 70.44
C ALA A 588 13.99 -12.40 69.76
N GLU A 589 14.00 -11.07 70.00
CA GLU A 589 13.00 -10.17 69.42
C GLU A 589 13.23 -9.92 67.94
N LYS A 590 14.48 -9.69 67.53
CA LYS A 590 14.83 -9.54 66.10
C LYS A 590 14.67 -10.83 65.34
N THR A 591 15.03 -11.96 65.93
CA THR A 591 14.79 -13.29 65.31
C THR A 591 13.30 -13.53 65.13
N ARG A 592 12.46 -13.26 66.08
CA ARG A 592 11.01 -13.35 65.96
C ARG A 592 10.49 -12.47 64.84
N GLN A 593 10.96 -11.22 64.78
CA GLN A 593 10.55 -10.25 63.76
C GLN A 593 10.90 -10.73 62.34
N ILE A 594 12.10 -11.30 62.14
CA ILE A 594 12.54 -11.84 60.86
C ILE A 594 11.64 -13.03 60.46
N ILE A 595 11.44 -14.00 61.36
CA ILE A 595 10.65 -15.17 61.09
C ILE A 595 9.17 -14.80 60.83
N THR A 596 8.61 -13.90 61.63
CA THR A 596 7.24 -13.39 61.42
C THR A 596 7.08 -12.73 60.05
N ASN A 597 8.04 -11.93 59.62
CA ASN A 597 8.01 -11.27 58.28
C ASN A 597 8.13 -12.32 57.15
N LEU A 598 9.00 -13.34 57.30
CA LEU A 598 9.09 -14.42 56.32
C LEU A 598 7.74 -15.17 56.20
N PHE A 599 7.12 -15.50 57.32
CA PHE A 599 5.84 -16.20 57.31
C PHE A 599 4.69 -15.32 56.84
N SER A 600 4.66 -14.01 57.17
CA SER A 600 3.64 -13.10 56.69
C SER A 600 3.70 -12.85 55.18
N ASN A 601 4.89 -13.05 54.55
CA ASN A 601 5.03 -12.93 53.09
C ASN A 601 4.67 -14.25 52.34
N LEU A 602 4.47 -15.35 53.07
CA LEU A 602 4.03 -16.64 52.53
C LEU A 602 2.50 -16.82 52.55
N TYR A 603 1.81 -15.84 53.13
CA TYR A 603 0.35 -15.73 53.22
C TYR A 603 -0.15 -14.52 52.48
#